data_8234b7b83063ba202b35238e90b3487a
#
_entry.id   8234b7b83063ba202b35238e90b3487a
#
_cell.length_a   1.000
_cell.length_b   1.000
_cell.length_c   1.000
_cell.angle_alpha   90.00
_cell.angle_beta   90.00
_cell.angle_gamma   90.00
#
_symmetry.space_group_name_H-M   'P 1'
#
loop_
_entity.id
_entity.type
_entity.pdbx_description
1 polymer ?
#
loop_
_entity_poly.entity_id
_entity_poly.type
_entity_poly.pdbx_seq_one_letter_code
_entity_poly.pdbx_strand_id
1 'polypeptide(L)'
;MQQAALVGHSMGSLIALEAAARSPQRATRLVMVGTAYPMKVSDALLNTARDSPLKAIDMVNAFSISSLACKPSYPGPGIWLHGANRALMRRMQAGQTGLNLFLHDFQVCDRYANGLQAAASVSCPTHLILGSLDQMTAPKSAAPLAAALQAQVHMIDSGHCLMQEQPDAMLASLKASLA
;
A
#
# COMPACT_ATOMS: atom_id res chain seq x y z
N MET A 1 15.81 -16.13 -11.70
CA MET A 1 15.96 -14.66 -11.81
C MET A 1 17.06 -14.23 -10.85
N GLN A 2 18.08 -13.54 -11.33
CA GLN A 2 19.21 -13.11 -10.49
C GLN A 2 18.93 -11.76 -9.82
N GLN A 3 18.28 -10.85 -10.52
CA GLN A 3 17.92 -9.52 -10.05
C GLN A 3 16.50 -9.14 -10.46
N ALA A 4 15.84 -8.25 -9.70
CA ALA A 4 14.51 -7.76 -9.99
C ALA A 4 14.29 -6.34 -9.46
N ALA A 5 13.39 -5.59 -10.09
CA ALA A 5 12.75 -4.43 -9.47
C ALA A 5 11.68 -4.92 -8.50
N LEU A 6 11.62 -4.32 -7.32
CA LEU A 6 10.66 -4.63 -6.28
C LEU A 6 9.60 -3.51 -6.23
N VAL A 7 8.35 -3.88 -6.38
CA VAL A 7 7.21 -2.96 -6.28
C VAL A 7 6.25 -3.47 -5.22
N GLY A 8 5.94 -2.66 -4.23
CA GLY A 8 5.02 -3.04 -3.16
C GLY A 8 4.01 -1.94 -2.85
N HIS A 9 2.76 -2.32 -2.59
CA HIS A 9 1.69 -1.42 -2.20
C HIS A 9 1.33 -1.61 -0.73
N SER A 10 1.12 -0.52 0.00
CA SER A 10 0.71 -0.53 1.40
C SER A 10 1.66 -1.39 2.25
N MET A 11 1.18 -2.38 2.98
CA MET A 11 2.00 -3.37 3.70
C MET A 11 3.06 -3.99 2.79
N GLY A 12 2.71 -4.30 1.54
CA GLY A 12 3.64 -4.84 0.54
C GLY A 12 4.83 -3.91 0.25
N SER A 13 4.68 -2.59 0.45
CA SER A 13 5.79 -1.64 0.31
C SER A 13 6.86 -1.83 1.40
N LEU A 14 6.45 -2.14 2.62
CA LEU A 14 7.37 -2.44 3.72
C LEU A 14 8.01 -3.82 3.57
N ILE A 15 7.28 -4.79 3.00
CA ILE A 15 7.82 -6.11 2.63
C ILE A 15 8.89 -5.95 1.53
N ALA A 16 8.61 -5.13 0.51
CA ALA A 16 9.56 -4.84 -0.56
C ALA A 16 10.82 -4.12 -0.02
N LEU A 17 10.65 -3.19 0.92
CA LEU A 17 11.75 -2.53 1.61
C LEU A 17 12.65 -3.53 2.35
N GLU A 18 12.06 -4.42 3.15
CA GLU A 18 12.80 -5.47 3.87
C GLU A 18 13.53 -6.42 2.90
N ALA A 19 12.88 -6.80 1.81
CA ALA A 19 13.50 -7.66 0.80
C ALA A 19 14.70 -6.99 0.12
N ALA A 20 14.58 -5.70 -0.24
CA ALA A 20 15.68 -4.91 -0.79
C ALA A 20 16.84 -4.77 0.21
N ALA A 21 16.53 -4.49 1.48
CA ALA A 21 17.52 -4.33 2.53
C ALA A 21 18.30 -5.63 2.83
N ARG A 22 17.60 -6.79 2.82
CA ARG A 22 18.22 -8.11 3.09
C ARG A 22 18.99 -8.69 1.91
N SER A 23 18.71 -8.22 0.70
CA SER A 23 19.33 -8.71 -0.51
C SER A 23 19.64 -7.57 -1.50
N PRO A 24 20.43 -6.57 -1.11
CA PRO A 24 20.63 -5.36 -1.89
C PRO A 24 21.21 -5.64 -3.29
N GLN A 25 22.04 -6.67 -3.44
CA GLN A 25 22.61 -7.09 -4.73
C GLN A 25 21.55 -7.67 -5.69
N ARG A 26 20.36 -8.00 -5.22
CA ARG A 26 19.27 -8.56 -6.03
C ARG A 26 18.20 -7.54 -6.39
N ALA A 27 18.14 -6.41 -5.70
CA ALA A 27 17.18 -5.34 -5.97
C ALA A 27 17.78 -4.33 -6.95
N THR A 28 17.20 -4.20 -8.13
CA THR A 28 17.63 -3.21 -9.12
C THR A 28 16.93 -1.86 -8.91
N ARG A 29 15.73 -1.87 -8.38
CA ARG A 29 14.92 -0.70 -8.02
C ARG A 29 13.94 -1.07 -6.90
N LEU A 30 13.57 -0.08 -6.09
CA LEU A 30 12.51 -0.21 -5.09
C LEU A 30 11.43 0.85 -5.37
N VAL A 31 10.19 0.40 -5.56
CA VAL A 31 9.02 1.28 -5.72
C VAL A 31 8.03 0.99 -4.60
N MET A 32 7.78 2.00 -3.77
CA MET A 32 6.87 1.90 -2.62
C MET A 32 5.61 2.71 -2.90
N VAL A 33 4.49 2.02 -3.06
CA VAL A 33 3.20 2.63 -3.41
C VAL A 33 2.31 2.73 -2.16
N GLY A 34 1.72 3.88 -1.89
CA GLY A 34 0.82 4.07 -0.76
C GLY A 34 1.46 3.62 0.57
N THR A 35 2.67 4.09 0.85
CA THR A 35 3.46 3.70 2.02
C THR A 35 3.35 4.69 3.17
N ALA A 36 3.60 4.21 4.38
CA ALA A 36 3.77 5.04 5.59
C ALA A 36 4.76 4.37 6.55
N TYR A 37 5.41 5.18 7.40
CA TYR A 37 6.21 4.64 8.49
C TYR A 37 6.28 5.62 9.68
N PRO A 38 5.97 5.13 10.91
CA PRO A 38 5.43 3.81 11.21
C PRO A 38 4.05 3.60 10.58
N MET A 39 3.72 2.35 10.21
CA MET A 39 2.40 1.99 9.67
C MET A 39 1.48 1.55 10.79
N LYS A 40 1.08 2.50 11.63
CA LYS A 40 0.24 2.25 12.80
C LYS A 40 -1.20 1.96 12.42
N VAL A 41 -1.79 1.01 13.13
CA VAL A 41 -3.19 0.63 12.98
C VAL A 41 -3.95 1.00 14.26
N SER A 42 -5.10 1.67 14.11
CA SER A 42 -5.89 2.09 15.27
C SER A 42 -6.44 0.89 16.06
N ASP A 43 -6.52 1.03 17.39
CA ASP A 43 -7.12 0.01 18.26
C ASP A 43 -8.57 -0.31 17.84
N ALA A 44 -9.32 0.69 17.39
CA ALA A 44 -10.68 0.50 16.89
C ALA A 44 -10.72 -0.47 15.70
N LEU A 45 -9.80 -0.33 14.75
CA LEU A 45 -9.71 -1.23 13.60
C LEU A 45 -9.22 -2.63 14.01
N LEU A 46 -8.22 -2.73 14.87
CA LEU A 46 -7.70 -4.02 15.38
C LEU A 46 -8.77 -4.80 16.14
N ASN A 47 -9.52 -4.14 17.02
CA ASN A 47 -10.60 -4.77 17.77
C ASN A 47 -11.75 -5.18 16.84
N THR A 48 -12.14 -4.31 15.89
CA THR A 48 -13.17 -4.66 14.91
C THR A 48 -12.73 -5.82 14.02
N ALA A 49 -11.46 -5.88 13.62
CA ALA A 49 -10.94 -6.99 12.82
C ALA A 49 -10.97 -8.32 13.59
N ARG A 50 -10.73 -8.27 14.92
CA ARG A 50 -10.82 -9.46 15.79
C ARG A 50 -12.25 -9.96 15.91
N ASP A 51 -13.19 -9.08 16.23
CA ASP A 51 -14.54 -9.44 16.65
C ASP A 51 -15.52 -9.55 15.47
N SER A 52 -15.26 -8.83 14.38
CA SER A 52 -16.15 -8.74 13.22
C SER A 52 -15.35 -8.45 11.94
N PRO A 53 -14.63 -9.45 11.37
CA PRO A 53 -13.74 -9.24 10.22
C PRO A 53 -14.38 -8.55 9.02
N LEU A 54 -15.66 -8.86 8.74
CA LEU A 54 -16.39 -8.23 7.63
C LEU A 54 -16.68 -6.75 7.87
N LYS A 55 -16.90 -6.34 9.12
CA LYS A 55 -17.04 -4.91 9.46
C LYS A 55 -15.70 -4.18 9.35
N ALA A 56 -14.60 -4.82 9.73
CA ALA A 56 -13.26 -4.26 9.54
C ALA A 56 -12.96 -4.02 8.05
N ILE A 57 -13.32 -4.98 7.19
CA ILE A 57 -13.22 -4.80 5.73
C ILE A 57 -14.03 -3.58 5.27
N ASP A 58 -15.25 -3.39 5.77
CA ASP A 58 -16.08 -2.24 5.42
C ASP A 58 -15.45 -0.91 5.88
N MET A 59 -14.82 -0.89 7.06
CA MET A 59 -14.05 0.28 7.56
C MET A 59 -12.85 0.58 6.65
N VAL A 60 -12.01 -0.41 6.38
CA VAL A 60 -10.84 -0.25 5.49
C VAL A 60 -11.27 0.26 4.13
N ASN A 61 -12.32 -0.32 3.57
CA ASN A 61 -12.82 0.04 2.26
C ASN A 61 -13.32 1.49 2.20
N ALA A 62 -13.95 1.99 3.29
CA ALA A 62 -14.41 3.37 3.38
C ALA A 62 -13.26 4.39 3.35
N PHE A 63 -12.09 4.05 3.93
CA PHE A 63 -10.92 4.93 3.97
C PHE A 63 -9.95 4.73 2.79
N SER A 64 -10.08 3.63 2.05
CA SER A 64 -9.15 3.29 0.97
C SER A 64 -9.41 4.05 -0.35
N ILE A 65 -10.62 4.55 -0.56
CA ILE A 65 -11.03 5.20 -1.81
C ILE A 65 -11.40 6.65 -1.53
N SER A 66 -10.83 7.58 -2.28
CA SER A 66 -11.00 9.02 -2.09
C SER A 66 -12.42 9.51 -2.35
N SER A 67 -13.22 8.77 -3.12
CA SER A 67 -14.61 9.10 -3.44
C SER A 67 -15.47 7.86 -3.49
N LEU A 68 -16.60 7.89 -2.78
CA LEU A 68 -17.65 6.85 -2.88
C LEU A 68 -18.48 6.97 -4.17
N ALA A 69 -18.35 8.08 -4.89
CA ALA A 69 -19.05 8.27 -6.15
C ALA A 69 -18.54 7.31 -7.22
N CYS A 70 -19.45 6.80 -8.03
CA CYS A 70 -19.11 6.02 -9.21
C CYS A 70 -18.31 6.89 -10.18
N LYS A 71 -17.14 6.40 -10.62
CA LYS A 71 -16.33 7.06 -11.64
C LYS A 71 -16.73 6.50 -13.01
N PRO A 72 -17.49 7.22 -13.83
CA PRO A 72 -18.09 6.65 -15.05
C PRO A 72 -17.07 6.27 -16.12
N SER A 73 -15.87 6.83 -16.05
CA SER A 73 -14.81 6.58 -17.05
C SER A 73 -13.77 5.53 -16.60
N TYR A 74 -13.75 5.10 -15.32
CA TYR A 74 -12.71 4.23 -14.81
C TYR A 74 -13.19 3.21 -13.77
N PRO A 75 -12.69 1.98 -13.86
CA PRO A 75 -11.97 1.34 -14.98
C PRO A 75 -12.83 1.11 -16.20
N GLY A 76 -14.09 1.49 -16.15
CA GLY A 76 -15.08 1.49 -17.23
C GLY A 76 -16.37 2.12 -16.76
N PRO A 77 -17.26 2.52 -17.69
CA PRO A 77 -18.54 3.13 -17.35
C PRO A 77 -19.36 2.25 -16.40
N GLY A 78 -19.87 2.86 -15.33
CA GLY A 78 -20.73 2.18 -14.36
C GLY A 78 -20.03 1.26 -13.37
N ILE A 79 -18.70 1.14 -13.36
CA ILE A 79 -17.98 0.35 -12.37
C ILE A 79 -17.93 1.11 -11.02
N TRP A 80 -18.46 0.45 -10.00
CA TRP A 80 -18.39 0.95 -8.63
C TRP A 80 -17.15 0.41 -7.92
N LEU A 81 -16.08 1.22 -7.89
CA LEU A 81 -14.79 0.83 -7.33
C LEU A 81 -14.88 0.37 -5.88
N HIS A 82 -15.65 1.08 -5.06
CA HIS A 82 -15.87 0.72 -3.66
C HIS A 82 -16.47 -0.69 -3.51
N GLY A 83 -17.48 -1.04 -4.29
CA GLY A 83 -18.09 -2.37 -4.27
C GLY A 83 -17.14 -3.46 -4.74
N ALA A 84 -16.37 -3.19 -5.80
CA ALA A 84 -15.39 -4.13 -6.35
C ALA A 84 -14.27 -4.42 -5.33
N ASN A 85 -13.71 -3.38 -4.71
CA ASN A 85 -12.66 -3.51 -3.69
C ASN A 85 -13.16 -4.28 -2.46
N ARG A 86 -14.36 -3.95 -1.97
CA ARG A 86 -15.02 -4.68 -0.88
C ARG A 86 -15.21 -6.17 -1.19
N ALA A 87 -15.68 -6.49 -2.38
CA ALA A 87 -15.88 -7.87 -2.80
C ALA A 87 -14.55 -8.65 -2.87
N LEU A 88 -13.48 -8.01 -3.38
CA LEU A 88 -12.15 -8.60 -3.41
C LEU A 88 -11.64 -8.92 -2.00
N MET A 89 -11.68 -7.96 -1.08
CA MET A 89 -11.22 -8.16 0.30
C MET A 89 -12.00 -9.27 1.02
N ARG A 90 -13.33 -9.31 0.86
CA ARG A 90 -14.17 -10.38 1.43
C ARG A 90 -13.81 -11.75 0.88
N ARG A 91 -13.52 -11.84 -0.43
CA ARG A 91 -13.11 -13.10 -1.07
C ARG A 91 -11.74 -13.56 -0.56
N MET A 92 -10.80 -12.64 -0.35
CA MET A 92 -9.49 -12.96 0.22
C MET A 92 -9.63 -13.51 1.65
N GLN A 93 -10.42 -12.86 2.50
CA GLN A 93 -10.68 -13.33 3.87
C GLN A 93 -11.36 -14.71 3.88
N ALA A 94 -12.35 -14.93 3.02
CA ALA A 94 -13.07 -16.19 2.93
C ALA A 94 -12.20 -17.34 2.39
N GLY A 95 -11.18 -17.04 1.59
CA GLY A 95 -10.24 -18.04 1.06
C GLY A 95 -9.24 -18.57 2.08
N GLN A 96 -9.19 -17.99 3.29
CA GLN A 96 -8.27 -18.38 4.35
C GLN A 96 -8.99 -19.23 5.40
N THR A 97 -8.71 -20.52 5.44
CA THR A 97 -9.29 -21.44 6.42
C THR A 97 -8.56 -21.31 7.75
N GLY A 98 -9.30 -20.94 8.81
CA GLY A 98 -8.77 -20.84 10.17
C GLY A 98 -7.87 -19.62 10.46
N LEU A 99 -7.68 -18.71 9.49
CA LEU A 99 -6.90 -17.50 9.66
C LEU A 99 -7.78 -16.25 9.49
N ASN A 100 -7.76 -15.37 10.49
CA ASN A 100 -8.25 -14.00 10.33
C ASN A 100 -7.15 -13.17 9.66
N LEU A 101 -7.16 -13.16 8.31
CA LEU A 101 -6.11 -12.55 7.49
C LEU A 101 -5.95 -11.06 7.80
N PHE A 102 -7.06 -10.31 7.86
CA PHE A 102 -7.01 -8.86 8.09
C PHE A 102 -6.44 -8.52 9.47
N LEU A 103 -6.85 -9.24 10.51
CA LEU A 103 -6.28 -9.05 11.85
C LEU A 103 -4.78 -9.35 11.86
N HIS A 104 -4.38 -10.45 11.24
CA HIS A 104 -2.97 -10.83 11.14
C HIS A 104 -2.14 -9.74 10.46
N ASP A 105 -2.56 -9.30 9.28
CA ASP A 105 -1.83 -8.31 8.47
C ASP A 105 -1.78 -6.94 9.14
N PHE A 106 -2.86 -6.49 9.76
CA PHE A 106 -2.87 -5.26 10.56
C PHE A 106 -1.95 -5.31 11.75
N GLN A 107 -1.86 -6.46 12.44
CA GLN A 107 -0.91 -6.66 13.53
C GLN A 107 0.53 -6.68 13.06
N VAL A 108 0.81 -7.19 11.86
CA VAL A 108 2.14 -7.13 11.25
C VAL A 108 2.51 -5.68 10.96
N CYS A 109 1.62 -4.91 10.33
CA CYS A 109 1.85 -3.48 10.07
C CYS A 109 2.11 -2.69 11.35
N ASP A 110 1.25 -2.87 12.36
CA ASP A 110 1.31 -2.11 13.62
C ASP A 110 2.59 -2.37 14.41
N ARG A 111 3.08 -3.61 14.40
CA ARG A 111 4.30 -4.03 15.12
C ARG A 111 5.59 -3.75 14.35
N TYR A 112 5.51 -3.47 13.06
CA TYR A 112 6.71 -3.26 12.25
C TYR A 112 7.46 -1.99 12.68
N ALA A 113 8.72 -2.16 13.13
CA ALA A 113 9.52 -1.08 13.68
C ALA A 113 10.91 -0.93 13.04
N ASN A 114 11.23 -1.74 12.00
CA ASN A 114 12.57 -1.79 11.39
C ASN A 114 12.76 -0.87 10.17
N GLY A 115 11.76 -0.07 9.80
CA GLY A 115 11.74 0.62 8.50
C GLY A 115 12.92 1.54 8.21
N LEU A 116 13.35 2.35 9.18
CA LEU A 116 14.49 3.25 8.98
C LEU A 116 15.83 2.51 8.94
N GLN A 117 15.97 1.44 9.73
CA GLN A 117 17.14 0.59 9.69
C GLN A 117 17.24 -0.17 8.36
N ALA A 118 16.12 -0.71 7.89
CA ALA A 118 16.05 -1.34 6.57
C ALA A 118 16.39 -0.34 5.46
N ALA A 119 15.82 0.88 5.52
CA ALA A 119 16.10 1.94 4.55
C ALA A 119 17.61 2.26 4.43
N ALA A 120 18.34 2.28 5.54
CA ALA A 120 19.79 2.52 5.55
C ALA A 120 20.59 1.42 4.82
N SER A 121 20.02 0.25 4.59
CA SER A 121 20.66 -0.87 3.89
C SER A 121 20.27 -0.99 2.41
N VAL A 122 19.33 -0.16 1.95
CA VAL A 122 18.92 -0.14 0.53
C VAL A 122 19.92 0.65 -0.29
N SER A 123 20.43 0.07 -1.37
CA SER A 123 21.43 0.70 -2.24
C SER A 123 20.91 0.98 -3.66
N CYS A 124 19.75 0.49 -4.03
CA CYS A 124 19.17 0.73 -5.35
C CYS A 124 18.35 2.03 -5.39
N PRO A 125 18.16 2.63 -6.59
CA PRO A 125 17.27 3.76 -6.77
C PRO A 125 15.87 3.45 -6.23
N THR A 126 15.30 4.41 -5.48
CA THR A 126 14.03 4.22 -4.79
C THR A 126 13.04 5.32 -5.17
N HIS A 127 11.79 4.91 -5.39
CA HIS A 127 10.67 5.79 -5.69
C HIS A 127 9.51 5.52 -4.74
N LEU A 128 8.85 6.59 -4.31
CA LEU A 128 7.59 6.54 -3.58
C LEU A 128 6.48 7.09 -4.48
N ILE A 129 5.39 6.34 -4.63
CA ILE A 129 4.19 6.78 -5.35
C ILE A 129 3.06 6.89 -4.33
N LEU A 130 2.59 8.11 -4.06
CA LEU A 130 1.69 8.42 -2.96
C LEU A 130 0.38 9.05 -3.47
N GLY A 131 -0.74 8.67 -2.86
CA GLY A 131 -2.04 9.30 -3.13
C GLY A 131 -2.23 10.57 -2.30
N SER A 132 -2.52 11.72 -2.93
CA SER A 132 -2.68 13.00 -2.23
C SER A 132 -3.85 13.02 -1.25
N LEU A 133 -4.86 12.17 -1.49
CA LEU A 133 -6.08 12.04 -0.70
C LEU A 133 -6.09 10.73 0.14
N ASP A 134 -4.96 10.06 0.25
CA ASP A 134 -4.84 8.79 0.97
C ASP A 134 -5.05 8.99 2.48
N GLN A 135 -6.10 8.39 3.02
CA GLN A 135 -6.45 8.42 4.43
C GLN A 135 -5.92 7.21 5.22
N MET A 136 -5.51 6.14 4.52
CA MET A 136 -4.92 4.95 5.14
C MET A 136 -3.45 5.17 5.46
N THR A 137 -2.69 5.68 4.47
CA THR A 137 -1.27 5.97 4.58
C THR A 137 -1.01 7.40 4.09
N ALA A 138 -1.40 8.37 4.92
CA ALA A 138 -1.32 9.79 4.55
C ALA A 138 0.10 10.15 4.06
N PRO A 139 0.26 10.92 2.97
CA PRO A 139 1.57 11.20 2.36
C PRO A 139 2.62 11.72 3.32
N LYS A 140 2.23 12.55 4.30
CA LYS A 140 3.12 13.06 5.34
C LYS A 140 3.79 11.96 6.17
N SER A 141 3.13 10.81 6.32
CA SER A 141 3.66 9.68 7.08
C SER A 141 4.73 8.90 6.32
N ALA A 142 4.91 9.14 5.02
CA ALA A 142 5.98 8.56 4.23
C ALA A 142 7.29 9.37 4.30
N ALA A 143 7.25 10.61 4.80
CA ALA A 143 8.40 11.51 4.81
C ALA A 143 9.67 10.95 5.47
N PRO A 144 9.61 10.24 6.61
CA PRO A 144 10.80 9.63 7.21
C PRO A 144 11.49 8.61 6.29
N LEU A 145 10.71 7.76 5.60
CA LEU A 145 11.27 6.80 4.63
C LEU A 145 11.78 7.48 3.38
N ALA A 146 11.05 8.47 2.86
CA ALA A 146 11.50 9.24 1.69
C ALA A 146 12.86 9.88 1.92
N ALA A 147 13.07 10.48 3.11
CA ALA A 147 14.34 11.09 3.49
C ALA A 147 15.46 10.04 3.66
N ALA A 148 15.20 8.95 4.40
CA ALA A 148 16.18 7.91 4.66
C ALA A 148 16.63 7.18 3.37
N LEU A 149 15.72 6.98 2.43
CA LEU A 149 15.97 6.32 1.14
C LEU A 149 16.46 7.30 0.06
N GLN A 150 16.49 8.61 0.33
CA GLN A 150 16.70 9.66 -0.69
C GLN A 150 15.80 9.44 -1.92
N ALA A 151 14.55 9.06 -1.66
CA ALA A 151 13.63 8.58 -2.66
C ALA A 151 13.05 9.72 -3.50
N GLN A 152 12.82 9.45 -4.79
CA GLN A 152 12.02 10.33 -5.63
C GLN A 152 10.53 10.10 -5.32
N VAL A 153 9.79 11.17 -5.03
CA VAL A 153 8.38 11.11 -4.65
C VAL A 153 7.50 11.54 -5.82
N HIS A 154 6.51 10.70 -6.16
CA HIS A 154 5.48 10.97 -7.16
C HIS A 154 4.12 11.08 -6.45
N MET A 155 3.43 12.20 -6.64
CA MET A 155 2.10 12.41 -6.08
C MET A 155 1.02 12.17 -7.14
N ILE A 156 -0.01 11.39 -6.78
CA ILE A 156 -1.17 11.12 -7.62
C ILE A 156 -2.43 11.61 -6.90
N ASP A 157 -3.35 12.23 -7.61
CA ASP A 157 -4.62 12.70 -7.05
C ASP A 157 -5.60 11.53 -6.85
N SER A 158 -5.36 10.74 -5.81
CA SER A 158 -6.13 9.54 -5.46
C SER A 158 -6.08 9.25 -3.96
N GLY A 159 -6.96 8.36 -3.51
CA GLY A 159 -6.85 7.72 -2.20
C GLY A 159 -5.81 6.59 -2.18
N HIS A 160 -6.02 5.61 -1.28
CA HIS A 160 -5.11 4.48 -1.10
C HIS A 160 -5.12 3.46 -2.25
N CYS A 161 -6.23 3.38 -2.98
CA CYS A 161 -6.39 2.47 -4.11
C CYS A 161 -5.94 3.11 -5.44
N LEU A 162 -4.70 3.61 -5.50
CA LEU A 162 -4.15 4.37 -6.63
C LEU A 162 -4.36 3.68 -7.99
N MET A 163 -4.13 2.35 -8.05
CA MET A 163 -4.28 1.55 -9.26
C MET A 163 -5.72 1.52 -9.78
N GLN A 164 -6.70 1.65 -8.89
CA GLN A 164 -8.11 1.62 -9.24
C GLN A 164 -8.68 3.01 -9.51
N GLU A 165 -8.22 4.01 -8.76
CA GLU A 165 -8.74 5.37 -8.84
C GLU A 165 -8.12 6.17 -9.98
N GLN A 166 -6.82 5.98 -10.23
CA GLN A 166 -6.04 6.73 -11.22
C GLN A 166 -5.08 5.82 -12.00
N PRO A 167 -5.62 4.82 -12.75
CA PRO A 167 -4.79 3.79 -13.39
C PRO A 167 -3.76 4.34 -14.37
N ASP A 168 -4.09 5.38 -15.15
CA ASP A 168 -3.17 5.97 -16.13
C ASP A 168 -2.04 6.73 -15.45
N ALA A 169 -2.34 7.55 -14.44
CA ALA A 169 -1.34 8.28 -13.67
C ALA A 169 -0.44 7.31 -12.89
N MET A 170 -1.02 6.24 -12.34
CA MET A 170 -0.27 5.17 -11.67
C MET A 170 0.66 4.46 -12.65
N LEU A 171 0.18 4.09 -13.84
CA LEU A 171 0.99 3.43 -14.87
C LEU A 171 2.13 4.34 -15.34
N ALA A 172 1.86 5.62 -15.57
CA ALA A 172 2.88 6.60 -15.98
C ALA A 172 3.98 6.74 -14.91
N SER A 173 3.59 6.90 -13.64
CA SER A 173 4.52 6.99 -12.51
C SER A 173 5.34 5.71 -12.35
N LEU A 174 4.71 4.54 -12.50
CA LEU A 174 5.40 3.25 -12.41
C LEU A 174 6.42 3.07 -13.55
N LYS A 175 6.06 3.42 -14.79
CA LYS A 175 6.99 3.38 -15.93
C LYS A 175 8.20 4.29 -15.69
N ALA A 176 7.97 5.53 -15.23
CA ALA A 176 9.06 6.46 -14.92
C ALA A 176 9.96 5.94 -13.78
N SER A 177 9.40 5.25 -12.80
CA SER A 177 10.14 4.68 -11.67
C SER A 177 10.97 3.44 -12.05
N LEU A 178 10.59 2.73 -13.11
CA LEU A 178 11.24 1.48 -13.55
C LEU A 178 12.20 1.69 -14.74
N ALA A 179 12.18 2.85 -15.37
CA ALA A 179 13.13 3.21 -16.44
C ALA A 179 14.54 3.45 -15.85
#